data_8c6a3c155e965669f40a593e00fbbc8a
#
_entry.id   8c6a3c155e965669f40a593e00fbbc8a
#
_cell.length_a   1.000
_cell.length_b   1.000
_cell.length_c   1.000
_cell.angle_alpha   90.00
_cell.angle_beta   90.00
_cell.angle_gamma   90.00
#
_symmetry.space_group_name_H-M   'P 1'
#
loop_
_entity.id
_entity.type
_entity.pdbx_description
1 polymer ?
#
loop_
_entity_poly.entity_id
_entity_poly.type
_entity_poly.pdbx_seq_one_letter_code
_entity_poly.pdbx_strand_id
1 'polypeptide(L)'
;MSRQNKGCDDLVQGRSHNQKDVILNQTIYGLLALLPIVLCGIFLIGLQWSAKKTMPIILVVTAALAIFIWDMTLNRVSSSIIQGLVITVSVLWIVFGAIFLLNTLKHTGAIAVIRAGFTNVSPDRRVQAIIIAWCFGCFLEGASGFGTAAAIAAPLLVAIGFPALGAVLMGMMIQSTPVSFGAVGTPIVIGVNNGLDKAAISAQLAQEGVQWGEFLQLITSQVAIIHGVIGTFMPLFMVMMLTRFFGKNKSWKEGFAIWPFAIFAGLAFTIPYMITGVFLGPEFPSLVGGLVSIAIVVNAAKRGFLVPKTTWDFAPQKNWPSEWLGKLVVSKEDITLTLSDKKMSTLMAWFPYLLVALLLVFSRVFTGFQSLLNSVAVDLTSILGETDISASFSPLYLPGGLLLISALVAAAFQTRKPVSALNSAFKESTKTVLGAGFVLVFTIPMVRIFINSGVNLSDVASMPVASAELFAGTFDNVFPLISATIGALGAFIAGSNTVSNMMFSQFQYEAAMSLHISPSLIIAAQAVGAAAGNMVAIHNVVAASATVGLLGMEGATLRRTILPTIYYVLFCGIIVMAAIYIFGFQGPLA
;
A
#
# COMPACT_ATOMS: atom_id res chain seq x y z
N MET A 1 31.28 59.55 -23.69
CA MET A 1 30.42 58.30 -23.88
C MET A 1 31.04 57.01 -23.41
N SER A 2 32.11 56.94 -22.64
CA SER A 2 32.75 55.64 -22.24
C SER A 2 32.65 55.27 -20.73
N ARG A 3 32.00 56.11 -19.90
CA ARG A 3 31.83 55.80 -18.45
C ARG A 3 30.45 55.24 -18.07
N GLN A 4 29.43 55.31 -18.95
CA GLN A 4 28.09 54.78 -18.64
C GLN A 4 27.93 53.29 -18.95
N ASN A 5 28.76 52.70 -19.83
CA ASN A 5 28.66 51.24 -20.14
C ASN A 5 29.29 50.31 -19.10
N LYS A 6 30.29 50.78 -18.32
CA LYS A 6 30.90 49.93 -17.28
C LYS A 6 29.95 49.64 -16.10
N GLY A 7 29.09 50.59 -15.74
CA GLY A 7 28.16 50.40 -14.62
C GLY A 7 27.01 49.44 -14.92
N CYS A 8 26.60 49.26 -16.20
CA CYS A 8 25.58 48.30 -16.60
C CYS A 8 26.14 46.87 -16.65
N ASP A 9 27.38 46.69 -17.12
CA ASP A 9 28.01 45.35 -17.21
C ASP A 9 28.34 44.81 -15.80
N ASP A 10 28.77 45.66 -14.86
CA ASP A 10 29.00 45.24 -13.47
C ASP A 10 27.70 44.89 -12.73
N LEU A 11 26.58 45.57 -13.01
CA LEU A 11 25.26 45.23 -12.47
C LEU A 11 24.69 43.97 -13.07
N VAL A 12 24.91 43.67 -14.34
CA VAL A 12 24.49 42.46 -15.02
C VAL A 12 25.34 41.25 -14.58
N GLN A 13 26.67 41.46 -14.43
CA GLN A 13 27.56 40.41 -13.91
C GLN A 13 27.30 40.11 -12.43
N GLY A 14 27.07 41.13 -11.59
CA GLY A 14 26.72 40.96 -10.18
C GLY A 14 25.38 40.23 -9.98
N ARG A 15 24.36 40.51 -10.81
CA ARG A 15 23.10 39.78 -10.80
C ARG A 15 23.27 38.34 -11.28
N SER A 16 24.10 38.09 -12.29
CA SER A 16 24.34 36.72 -12.79
C SER A 16 25.16 35.87 -11.81
N HIS A 17 26.04 36.49 -11.02
CA HIS A 17 26.83 35.79 -9.99
C HIS A 17 25.95 35.41 -8.79
N ASN A 18 25.15 36.36 -8.31
CA ASN A 18 24.20 36.11 -7.22
C ASN A 18 23.13 35.04 -7.58
N GLN A 19 22.67 35.02 -8.82
CA GLN A 19 21.72 34.04 -9.31
C GLN A 19 22.34 32.61 -9.43
N LYS A 20 23.62 32.51 -9.82
CA LYS A 20 24.37 31.26 -9.85
C LYS A 20 24.62 30.68 -8.44
N ASP A 21 24.95 31.55 -7.48
CA ASP A 21 25.19 31.15 -6.09
C ASP A 21 23.88 30.67 -5.42
N VAL A 22 22.75 31.31 -5.70
CA VAL A 22 21.42 30.89 -5.23
C VAL A 22 21.04 29.52 -5.81
N ILE A 23 21.22 29.31 -7.11
CA ILE A 23 20.92 28.01 -7.77
C ILE A 23 21.86 26.94 -7.25
N LEU A 24 23.13 27.20 -7.04
CA LEU A 24 24.10 26.25 -6.49
C LEU A 24 23.72 25.86 -5.07
N ASN A 25 23.31 26.80 -4.23
CA ASN A 25 22.86 26.52 -2.87
C ASN A 25 21.57 25.66 -2.87
N GLN A 26 20.57 26.01 -3.69
CA GLN A 26 19.35 25.20 -3.83
C GLN A 26 19.63 23.76 -4.26
N THR A 27 20.54 23.58 -5.23
CA THR A 27 20.95 22.23 -5.69
C THR A 27 21.62 21.44 -4.57
N ILE A 28 22.50 22.07 -3.78
CA ILE A 28 23.18 21.42 -2.65
C ILE A 28 22.18 21.01 -1.58
N TYR A 29 21.26 21.89 -1.17
CA TYR A 29 20.22 21.56 -0.20
C TYR A 29 19.29 20.44 -0.72
N GLY A 30 18.92 20.47 -2.00
CA GLY A 30 18.14 19.40 -2.63
C GLY A 30 18.83 18.04 -2.59
N LEU A 31 20.14 17.98 -2.90
CA LEU A 31 20.95 16.76 -2.82
C LEU A 31 21.10 16.26 -1.38
N LEU A 32 21.32 17.17 -0.42
CA LEU A 32 21.41 16.83 1.01
C LEU A 32 20.07 16.34 1.56
N ALA A 33 18.96 16.93 1.13
CA ALA A 33 17.62 16.48 1.50
C ALA A 33 17.32 15.08 0.99
N LEU A 34 17.83 14.70 -0.18
CA LEU A 34 17.70 13.34 -0.74
C LEU A 34 18.62 12.31 -0.08
N LEU A 35 19.65 12.75 0.65
CA LEU A 35 20.66 11.85 1.22
C LEU A 35 20.08 10.72 2.09
N PRO A 36 19.10 10.95 3.01
CA PRO A 36 18.47 9.87 3.76
C PRO A 36 17.82 8.81 2.87
N ILE A 37 17.15 9.24 1.81
CA ILE A 37 16.44 8.37 0.84
C ILE A 37 17.46 7.55 0.04
N VAL A 38 18.50 8.20 -0.48
CA VAL A 38 19.57 7.56 -1.24
C VAL A 38 20.34 6.55 -0.38
N LEU A 39 20.69 6.91 0.86
CA LEU A 39 21.35 5.99 1.80
C LEU A 39 20.45 4.80 2.13
N CYS A 40 19.15 5.03 2.32
CA CYS A 40 18.19 3.95 2.50
C CYS A 40 18.24 2.96 1.33
N GLY A 41 18.22 3.47 0.09
CA GLY A 41 18.39 2.66 -1.12
C GLY A 41 19.72 1.91 -1.17
N ILE A 42 20.84 2.58 -0.88
CA ILE A 42 22.17 1.97 -0.86
C ILE A 42 22.23 0.84 0.18
N PHE A 43 21.75 1.05 1.40
CA PHE A 43 21.84 0.05 2.46
C PHE A 43 20.92 -1.14 2.21
N LEU A 44 19.67 -0.91 1.77
CA LEU A 44 18.71 -1.98 1.55
C LEU A 44 18.95 -2.73 0.22
N ILE A 45 19.26 -2.02 -0.87
CA ILE A 45 19.42 -2.61 -2.20
C ILE A 45 20.88 -2.96 -2.46
N GLY A 46 21.80 -2.01 -2.27
CA GLY A 46 23.22 -2.18 -2.58
C GLY A 46 23.90 -3.13 -1.60
N LEU A 47 23.78 -2.88 -0.31
CA LEU A 47 24.41 -3.68 0.74
C LEU A 47 23.53 -4.81 1.27
N GLN A 48 22.26 -4.90 0.83
CA GLN A 48 21.29 -5.90 1.24
C GLN A 48 21.09 -5.99 2.76
N TRP A 49 21.19 -4.86 3.46
CA TRP A 49 20.93 -4.81 4.89
C TRP A 49 19.44 -4.95 5.18
N SER A 50 19.12 -5.50 6.34
CA SER A 50 17.72 -5.54 6.77
C SER A 50 17.24 -4.14 7.17
N ALA A 51 15.94 -3.86 6.98
CA ALA A 51 15.33 -2.60 7.41
C ALA A 51 15.50 -2.33 8.90
N LYS A 52 15.60 -3.38 9.74
CA LYS A 52 15.88 -3.26 11.18
C LYS A 52 17.26 -2.64 11.48
N LYS A 53 18.26 -2.85 10.63
CA LYS A 53 19.58 -2.22 10.77
C LYS A 53 19.62 -0.85 10.10
N THR A 54 18.97 -0.71 8.98
CA THR A 54 19.01 0.49 8.15
C THR A 54 18.26 1.67 8.78
N MET A 55 17.00 1.48 9.20
CA MET A 55 16.14 2.61 9.62
C MET A 55 16.64 3.36 10.85
N PRO A 56 17.22 2.73 11.89
CA PRO A 56 17.86 3.48 12.99
C PRO A 56 18.96 4.42 12.51
N ILE A 57 19.79 3.98 11.55
CA ILE A 57 20.89 4.80 11.00
C ILE A 57 20.32 5.97 10.20
N ILE A 58 19.30 5.72 9.37
CA ILE A 58 18.67 6.77 8.56
C ILE A 58 18.00 7.81 9.45
N LEU A 59 17.33 7.43 10.55
CA LEU A 59 16.80 8.39 11.53
C LEU A 59 17.92 9.30 12.09
N VAL A 60 19.06 8.69 12.50
CA VAL A 60 20.19 9.47 13.03
C VAL A 60 20.77 10.42 11.98
N VAL A 61 20.93 9.96 10.74
CA VAL A 61 21.41 10.81 9.62
C VAL A 61 20.43 11.95 9.36
N THR A 62 19.12 11.68 9.31
CA THR A 62 18.11 12.72 9.09
C THR A 62 18.09 13.74 10.23
N ALA A 63 18.18 13.28 11.49
CA ALA A 63 18.26 14.16 12.64
C ALA A 63 19.55 15.02 12.63
N ALA A 64 20.69 14.43 12.25
CA ALA A 64 21.94 15.16 12.10
C ALA A 64 21.86 16.22 11.00
N LEU A 65 21.30 15.89 9.83
CA LEU A 65 21.05 16.88 8.77
C LEU A 65 20.14 18.01 9.26
N ALA A 66 19.04 17.67 9.94
CA ALA A 66 18.10 18.63 10.50
C ALA A 66 18.76 19.60 11.49
N ILE A 67 19.61 19.11 12.38
CA ILE A 67 20.28 19.92 13.40
C ILE A 67 21.43 20.73 12.80
N PHE A 68 22.33 20.11 12.02
CA PHE A 68 23.60 20.72 11.62
C PHE A 68 23.56 21.45 10.27
N ILE A 69 22.60 21.12 9.40
CA ILE A 69 22.49 21.72 8.06
C ILE A 69 21.26 22.62 7.96
N TRP A 70 20.09 22.15 8.47
CA TRP A 70 18.88 22.96 8.52
C TRP A 70 18.79 23.86 9.75
N ASP A 71 19.69 23.67 10.72
CA ASP A 71 19.72 24.43 11.98
C ASP A 71 18.36 24.39 12.72
N MET A 72 17.74 23.20 12.73
CA MET A 72 16.55 22.94 13.53
C MET A 72 16.90 22.89 15.02
N THR A 73 16.04 23.47 15.86
CA THR A 73 16.22 23.35 17.31
C THR A 73 16.08 21.91 17.78
N LEU A 74 16.84 21.53 18.81
CA LEU A 74 16.71 20.20 19.45
C LEU A 74 15.28 19.94 19.95
N ASN A 75 14.60 21.01 20.40
CA ASN A 75 13.21 20.95 20.84
C ASN A 75 12.31 20.50 19.69
N ARG A 76 12.44 21.10 18.50
CA ARG A 76 11.65 20.78 17.32
C ARG A 76 11.93 19.38 16.79
N VAL A 77 13.19 18.94 16.77
CA VAL A 77 13.55 17.56 16.38
C VAL A 77 12.94 16.56 17.37
N SER A 78 13.00 16.85 18.68
CA SER A 78 12.39 15.99 19.72
C SER A 78 10.86 15.92 19.59
N SER A 79 10.22 17.05 19.33
CA SER A 79 8.77 17.16 19.08
C SER A 79 8.36 16.33 17.86
N SER A 80 9.15 16.39 16.78
CA SER A 80 8.94 15.59 15.57
C SER A 80 9.08 14.08 15.84
N ILE A 81 10.04 13.69 16.67
CA ILE A 81 10.20 12.28 17.09
C ILE A 81 8.98 11.82 17.88
N ILE A 82 8.53 12.58 18.87
CA ILE A 82 7.34 12.24 19.68
C ILE A 82 6.10 12.14 18.80
N GLN A 83 5.88 13.10 17.91
CA GLN A 83 4.80 13.06 16.91
C GLN A 83 4.85 11.75 16.11
N GLY A 84 6.02 11.40 15.58
CA GLY A 84 6.25 10.18 14.82
C GLY A 84 5.98 8.91 15.62
N LEU A 85 6.30 8.87 16.93
CA LEU A 85 6.01 7.74 17.80
C LEU A 85 4.51 7.57 18.04
N VAL A 86 3.74 8.66 18.22
CA VAL A 86 2.27 8.58 18.36
C VAL A 86 1.63 8.06 17.08
N ILE A 87 2.09 8.52 15.91
CA ILE A 87 1.64 8.01 14.62
C ILE A 87 2.01 6.51 14.49
N THR A 88 3.19 6.11 14.95
CA THR A 88 3.61 4.69 14.96
C THR A 88 2.64 3.83 15.76
N VAL A 89 2.21 4.28 16.95
CA VAL A 89 1.21 3.57 17.75
C VAL A 89 -0.10 3.41 16.99
N SER A 90 -0.57 4.46 16.31
CA SER A 90 -1.79 4.44 15.48
C SER A 90 -1.70 3.40 14.35
N VAL A 91 -0.58 3.36 13.64
CA VAL A 91 -0.33 2.36 12.59
C VAL A 91 -0.34 0.95 13.17
N LEU A 92 0.43 0.72 14.24
CA LEU A 92 0.55 -0.61 14.86
C LEU A 92 -0.78 -1.09 15.44
N TRP A 93 -1.64 -0.19 15.90
CA TRP A 93 -2.98 -0.50 16.37
C TRP A 93 -3.86 -1.06 15.24
N ILE A 94 -3.85 -0.42 14.06
CA ILE A 94 -4.60 -0.91 12.90
C ILE A 94 -4.06 -2.26 12.42
N VAL A 95 -2.74 -2.37 12.30
CA VAL A 95 -2.07 -3.63 11.90
C VAL A 95 -2.39 -4.75 12.86
N PHE A 96 -2.34 -4.47 14.17
CA PHE A 96 -2.67 -5.44 15.19
C PHE A 96 -4.13 -5.92 15.07
N GLY A 97 -5.09 -5.00 14.95
CA GLY A 97 -6.51 -5.32 14.78
C GLY A 97 -6.75 -6.22 13.57
N ALA A 98 -6.14 -5.89 12.42
CA ALA A 98 -6.29 -6.66 11.18
C ALA A 98 -5.72 -8.08 11.30
N ILE A 99 -4.50 -8.23 11.81
CA ILE A 99 -3.85 -9.54 12.01
C ILE A 99 -4.55 -10.34 13.10
N PHE A 100 -5.03 -9.67 14.16
CA PHE A 100 -5.74 -10.33 15.26
C PHE A 100 -7.09 -10.91 14.80
N LEU A 101 -7.86 -10.17 14.00
CA LEU A 101 -9.09 -10.70 13.39
C LEU A 101 -8.77 -11.92 12.51
N LEU A 102 -7.79 -11.81 11.63
CA LEU A 102 -7.40 -12.91 10.74
C LEU A 102 -6.98 -14.17 11.52
N ASN A 103 -6.12 -14.02 12.54
CA ASN A 103 -5.67 -15.13 13.38
C ASN A 103 -6.83 -15.70 14.21
N THR A 104 -7.74 -14.87 14.70
CA THR A 104 -8.96 -15.33 15.38
C THR A 104 -9.77 -16.22 14.47
N LEU A 105 -10.02 -15.79 13.22
CA LEU A 105 -10.79 -16.58 12.22
C LEU A 105 -10.04 -17.87 11.80
N LYS A 106 -8.72 -17.87 11.85
CA LYS A 106 -7.90 -19.08 11.66
C LYS A 106 -8.14 -20.07 12.81
N HIS A 107 -8.07 -19.61 14.07
CA HIS A 107 -8.25 -20.47 15.25
C HIS A 107 -9.70 -20.88 15.52
N THR A 108 -10.70 -20.14 15.00
CA THR A 108 -12.11 -20.58 15.02
C THR A 108 -12.47 -21.56 13.91
N GLY A 109 -11.58 -21.75 12.91
CA GLY A 109 -11.82 -22.59 11.73
C GLY A 109 -12.58 -21.88 10.60
N ALA A 110 -12.98 -20.62 10.76
CA ALA A 110 -13.74 -19.87 9.75
C ALA A 110 -12.97 -19.76 8.42
N ILE A 111 -11.66 -19.50 8.47
CA ILE A 111 -10.81 -19.46 7.26
C ILE A 111 -10.82 -20.80 6.50
N ALA A 112 -10.84 -21.94 7.19
CA ALA A 112 -10.90 -23.24 6.54
C ALA A 112 -12.23 -23.44 5.79
N VAL A 113 -13.35 -23.02 6.38
CA VAL A 113 -14.69 -23.05 5.75
C VAL A 113 -14.73 -22.15 4.51
N ILE A 114 -14.20 -20.94 4.62
CA ILE A 114 -14.12 -19.99 3.50
C ILE A 114 -13.30 -20.59 2.34
N ARG A 115 -12.12 -21.16 2.65
CA ARG A 115 -11.24 -21.81 1.65
C ARG A 115 -11.93 -22.99 0.96
N ALA A 116 -12.60 -23.86 1.72
CA ALA A 116 -13.31 -25.01 1.18
C ALA A 116 -14.40 -24.62 0.15
N GLY A 117 -14.98 -23.43 0.29
CA GLY A 117 -15.95 -22.87 -0.64
C GLY A 117 -15.41 -22.61 -2.06
N PHE A 118 -14.08 -22.54 -2.24
CA PHE A 118 -13.44 -22.21 -3.53
C PHE A 118 -12.84 -23.40 -4.28
N THR A 119 -12.54 -24.51 -3.60
CA THR A 119 -11.75 -25.62 -4.16
C THR A 119 -12.44 -26.37 -5.30
N ASN A 120 -13.77 -26.39 -5.34
CA ASN A 120 -14.56 -27.18 -6.30
C ASN A 120 -15.41 -26.33 -7.25
N VAL A 121 -15.04 -25.07 -7.49
CA VAL A 121 -15.86 -24.15 -8.30
C VAL A 121 -15.70 -24.39 -9.81
N SER A 122 -14.50 -24.73 -10.27
CA SER A 122 -14.20 -25.00 -11.68
C SER A 122 -13.02 -25.95 -11.84
N PRO A 123 -13.01 -26.85 -12.85
CA PRO A 123 -11.84 -27.67 -13.17
C PRO A 123 -10.72 -26.90 -13.88
N ASP A 124 -11.00 -25.72 -14.46
CA ASP A 124 -10.00 -24.92 -15.17
C ASP A 124 -9.12 -24.14 -14.17
N ARG A 125 -7.80 -24.37 -14.22
CA ARG A 125 -6.84 -23.74 -13.33
C ARG A 125 -6.77 -22.22 -13.48
N ARG A 126 -7.08 -21.68 -14.64
CA ARG A 126 -7.13 -20.24 -14.88
C ARG A 126 -8.29 -19.60 -14.14
N VAL A 127 -9.47 -20.27 -14.13
CA VAL A 127 -10.64 -19.84 -13.36
C VAL A 127 -10.34 -19.92 -11.85
N GLN A 128 -9.70 -21.00 -11.39
CA GLN A 128 -9.29 -21.14 -9.99
C GLN A 128 -8.29 -20.05 -9.57
N ALA A 129 -7.31 -19.72 -10.43
CA ALA A 129 -6.37 -18.64 -10.17
C ALA A 129 -7.09 -17.29 -10.00
N ILE A 130 -8.05 -16.96 -10.88
CA ILE A 130 -8.84 -15.72 -10.79
C ILE A 130 -9.65 -15.68 -9.49
N ILE A 131 -10.36 -16.75 -9.13
CA ILE A 131 -11.18 -16.78 -7.91
C ILE A 131 -10.32 -16.67 -6.66
N ILE A 132 -9.23 -17.45 -6.57
CA ILE A 132 -8.43 -17.56 -5.34
C ILE A 132 -7.40 -16.44 -5.25
N ALA A 133 -6.61 -16.22 -6.30
CA ALA A 133 -5.58 -15.18 -6.25
C ALA A 133 -6.21 -13.80 -6.41
N TRP A 134 -7.08 -13.58 -7.39
CA TRP A 134 -7.65 -12.25 -7.57
C TRP A 134 -8.78 -11.96 -6.57
N CYS A 135 -9.96 -12.57 -6.70
CA CYS A 135 -11.12 -12.19 -5.90
C CYS A 135 -10.88 -12.35 -4.39
N PHE A 136 -10.48 -13.56 -3.96
CA PHE A 136 -10.25 -13.83 -2.54
C PHE A 136 -8.97 -13.16 -2.03
N GLY A 137 -7.91 -13.11 -2.83
CA GLY A 137 -6.69 -12.40 -2.48
C GLY A 137 -6.88 -10.90 -2.29
N CYS A 138 -7.61 -10.22 -3.20
CA CYS A 138 -7.94 -8.79 -3.06
C CYS A 138 -8.79 -8.52 -1.82
N PHE A 139 -9.74 -9.41 -1.50
CA PHE A 139 -10.50 -9.34 -0.26
C PHE A 139 -9.60 -9.44 0.97
N LEU A 140 -8.70 -10.45 1.00
CA LEU A 140 -7.75 -10.62 2.10
C LEU A 140 -6.83 -9.41 2.27
N GLU A 141 -6.37 -8.82 1.17
CA GLU A 141 -5.54 -7.62 1.21
C GLU A 141 -6.31 -6.43 1.78
N GLY A 142 -7.57 -6.25 1.37
CA GLY A 142 -8.47 -5.24 1.94
C GLY A 142 -8.69 -5.41 3.44
N ALA A 143 -8.87 -6.65 3.88
CA ALA A 143 -9.18 -6.97 5.29
C ALA A 143 -7.95 -6.92 6.21
N SER A 144 -6.78 -7.35 5.75
CA SER A 144 -5.60 -7.52 6.61
C SER A 144 -4.33 -6.83 6.15
N GLY A 145 -4.15 -6.61 4.84
CA GLY A 145 -2.97 -5.94 4.30
C GLY A 145 -1.63 -6.62 4.61
N PHE A 146 -0.56 -5.87 4.54
CA PHE A 146 0.81 -6.23 4.98
C PHE A 146 1.34 -7.57 4.41
N GLY A 147 1.00 -7.88 3.14
CA GLY A 147 1.47 -9.09 2.47
C GLY A 147 0.78 -10.39 2.92
N THR A 148 -0.19 -10.32 3.85
CA THR A 148 -0.90 -11.51 4.36
C THR A 148 -1.70 -12.22 3.28
N ALA A 149 -2.25 -11.48 2.30
CA ALA A 149 -2.97 -12.07 1.17
C ALA A 149 -2.09 -13.04 0.38
N ALA A 150 -0.86 -12.66 0.06
CA ALA A 150 0.09 -13.52 -0.65
C ALA A 150 0.47 -14.76 0.18
N ALA A 151 0.71 -14.57 1.49
CA ALA A 151 1.06 -15.65 2.41
C ALA A 151 -0.06 -16.67 2.63
N ILE A 152 -1.32 -16.29 2.41
CA ILE A 152 -2.49 -17.18 2.52
C ILE A 152 -2.87 -17.80 1.17
N ALA A 153 -2.87 -17.01 0.09
CA ALA A 153 -3.27 -17.47 -1.22
C ALA A 153 -2.26 -18.46 -1.83
N ALA A 154 -0.95 -18.27 -1.64
CA ALA A 154 0.07 -19.13 -2.21
C ALA A 154 -0.03 -20.60 -1.72
N PRO A 155 -0.06 -20.90 -0.40
CA PRO A 155 -0.24 -22.30 0.03
C PRO A 155 -1.60 -22.88 -0.36
N LEU A 156 -2.66 -22.07 -0.45
CA LEU A 156 -3.95 -22.54 -0.93
C LEU A 156 -3.89 -22.98 -2.40
N LEU A 157 -3.24 -22.20 -3.26
CA LEU A 157 -3.02 -22.56 -4.66
C LEU A 157 -2.18 -23.84 -4.79
N VAL A 158 -1.10 -23.96 -3.99
CA VAL A 158 -0.28 -25.19 -3.97
C VAL A 158 -1.11 -26.42 -3.57
N ALA A 159 -1.94 -26.30 -2.55
CA ALA A 159 -2.78 -27.39 -2.07
C ALA A 159 -3.80 -27.91 -3.10
N ILE A 160 -4.23 -27.05 -4.02
CA ILE A 160 -5.11 -27.46 -5.14
C ILE A 160 -4.32 -27.86 -6.40
N GLY A 161 -2.98 -27.91 -6.35
CA GLY A 161 -2.14 -28.47 -7.41
C GLY A 161 -1.45 -27.43 -8.32
N PHE A 162 -1.27 -26.19 -7.87
CA PHE A 162 -0.44 -25.23 -8.57
C PHE A 162 1.05 -25.44 -8.25
N PRO A 163 1.97 -25.17 -9.20
CA PRO A 163 3.39 -25.10 -8.90
C PRO A 163 3.66 -24.04 -7.82
N ALA A 164 4.52 -24.34 -6.84
CA ALA A 164 4.78 -23.45 -5.72
C ALA A 164 5.25 -22.07 -6.18
N LEU A 165 6.18 -21.99 -7.15
CA LEU A 165 6.65 -20.72 -7.72
C LEU A 165 5.53 -19.98 -8.46
N GLY A 166 4.63 -20.70 -9.15
CA GLY A 166 3.45 -20.10 -9.79
C GLY A 166 2.46 -19.55 -8.77
N ALA A 167 2.26 -20.25 -7.67
CA ALA A 167 1.40 -19.81 -6.56
C ALA A 167 1.95 -18.55 -5.89
N VAL A 168 3.27 -18.47 -5.65
CA VAL A 168 3.92 -17.25 -5.12
C VAL A 168 3.78 -16.09 -6.11
N LEU A 169 4.01 -16.33 -7.42
CA LEU A 169 3.83 -15.29 -8.43
C LEU A 169 2.40 -14.73 -8.40
N MET A 170 1.37 -15.60 -8.37
CA MET A 170 -0.03 -15.17 -8.26
C MET A 170 -0.27 -14.39 -6.98
N GLY A 171 0.26 -14.86 -5.85
CA GLY A 171 0.19 -14.18 -4.56
C GLY A 171 0.82 -12.78 -4.58
N MET A 172 1.97 -12.63 -5.24
CA MET A 172 2.63 -11.33 -5.37
C MET A 172 1.86 -10.37 -6.30
N MET A 173 1.19 -10.88 -7.34
CA MET A 173 0.38 -10.03 -8.22
C MET A 173 -0.88 -9.46 -7.52
N ILE A 174 -1.36 -10.09 -6.44
CA ILE A 174 -2.39 -9.51 -5.58
C ILE A 174 -1.90 -8.21 -4.95
N GLN A 175 -0.60 -8.10 -4.68
CA GLN A 175 0.03 -6.92 -4.08
C GLN A 175 0.09 -5.73 -5.06
N SER A 176 -1.05 -5.39 -5.68
CA SER A 176 -1.23 -4.32 -6.67
C SER A 176 -2.49 -3.51 -6.37
N THR A 177 -3.55 -3.72 -7.14
CA THR A 177 -4.80 -2.96 -7.08
C THR A 177 -5.41 -2.80 -5.68
N PRO A 178 -5.53 -3.85 -4.83
CA PRO A 178 -6.17 -3.71 -3.53
C PRO A 178 -5.29 -3.02 -2.49
N VAL A 179 -3.99 -2.88 -2.72
CA VAL A 179 -3.02 -2.51 -1.69
C VAL A 179 -3.16 -1.06 -1.21
N SER A 180 -3.50 -0.11 -2.10
CA SER A 180 -3.71 1.28 -1.68
C SER A 180 -4.83 1.44 -0.66
N PHE A 181 -5.76 0.50 -0.61
CA PHE A 181 -6.82 0.43 0.41
C PHE A 181 -6.74 -0.87 1.22
N GLY A 182 -5.54 -1.45 1.31
CA GLY A 182 -5.25 -2.62 2.13
C GLY A 182 -5.32 -2.29 3.62
N ALA A 183 -5.50 -3.32 4.46
CA ALA A 183 -5.70 -3.16 5.90
C ALA A 183 -6.68 -2.01 6.21
N VAL A 184 -7.86 -2.06 5.57
CA VAL A 184 -8.94 -1.09 5.77
C VAL A 184 -8.48 0.34 5.51
N GLY A 185 -7.82 0.58 4.36
CA GLY A 185 -7.44 1.90 3.90
C GLY A 185 -6.18 2.50 4.54
N THR A 186 -5.43 1.73 5.32
CA THR A 186 -4.24 2.21 6.04
C THR A 186 -3.25 3.01 5.16
N PRO A 187 -2.94 2.65 3.89
CA PRO A 187 -2.03 3.41 3.06
C PRO A 187 -2.47 4.84 2.77
N ILE A 188 -3.76 5.12 2.75
CA ILE A 188 -4.30 6.48 2.56
C ILE A 188 -4.54 7.13 3.93
N VAL A 189 -5.30 6.48 4.81
CA VAL A 189 -5.70 7.02 6.13
C VAL A 189 -4.48 7.38 6.99
N ILE A 190 -3.43 6.60 6.91
CA ILE A 190 -2.19 6.83 7.66
C ILE A 190 -1.05 7.26 6.73
N GLY A 191 -0.84 6.56 5.60
CA GLY A 191 0.30 6.78 4.72
C GLY A 191 0.27 8.17 4.09
N VAL A 192 -0.73 8.48 3.30
CA VAL A 192 -0.87 9.80 2.66
C VAL A 192 -1.18 10.88 3.69
N ASN A 193 -2.17 10.66 4.55
CA ASN A 193 -2.63 11.67 5.52
C ASN A 193 -1.53 12.15 6.48
N ASN A 194 -0.63 11.26 6.92
CA ASN A 194 0.50 11.63 7.78
C ASN A 194 1.83 11.81 7.01
N GLY A 195 1.84 11.57 5.71
CA GLY A 195 2.96 11.88 4.83
C GLY A 195 2.92 13.31 4.28
N LEU A 196 1.90 14.09 4.64
CA LEU A 196 1.70 15.48 4.23
C LEU A 196 1.79 16.41 5.43
N ASP A 197 2.23 17.65 5.18
CA ASP A 197 2.13 18.74 6.14
C ASP A 197 0.70 19.27 6.19
N LYS A 198 -0.12 18.63 7.02
CA LYS A 198 -1.53 18.96 7.15
C LYS A 198 -1.77 20.41 7.55
N ALA A 199 -0.91 21.00 8.39
CA ALA A 199 -1.11 22.36 8.88
C ALA A 199 -0.93 23.38 7.75
N ALA A 200 0.20 23.30 7.03
CA ALA A 200 0.51 24.18 5.93
C ALA A 200 -0.48 24.03 4.77
N ILE A 201 -0.79 22.81 4.36
CA ILE A 201 -1.70 22.53 3.24
C ILE A 201 -3.15 22.93 3.59
N SER A 202 -3.62 22.70 4.82
CA SER A 202 -4.98 23.13 5.23
C SER A 202 -5.13 24.64 5.20
N ALA A 203 -4.07 25.40 5.52
CA ALA A 203 -4.09 26.86 5.43
C ALA A 203 -4.22 27.34 3.98
N GLN A 204 -3.59 26.65 3.02
CA GLN A 204 -3.70 26.94 1.58
C GLN A 204 -5.10 26.55 1.05
N LEU A 205 -5.59 25.34 1.37
CA LEU A 205 -6.91 24.86 0.97
C LEU A 205 -8.04 25.76 1.48
N ALA A 206 -7.91 26.30 2.70
CA ALA A 206 -8.90 27.22 3.26
C ALA A 206 -9.09 28.51 2.44
N GLN A 207 -8.05 28.96 1.71
CA GLN A 207 -8.13 30.11 0.80
C GLN A 207 -9.02 29.81 -0.42
N GLU A 208 -9.11 28.53 -0.82
CA GLU A 208 -9.98 28.06 -1.89
C GLU A 208 -11.33 27.53 -1.38
N GLY A 209 -11.59 27.59 -0.07
CA GLY A 209 -12.83 27.12 0.55
C GLY A 209 -12.92 25.59 0.66
N VAL A 210 -11.79 24.87 0.49
CA VAL A 210 -11.73 23.40 0.54
C VAL A 210 -11.27 22.94 1.92
N GLN A 211 -11.91 21.90 2.46
CA GLN A 211 -11.51 21.29 3.72
C GLN A 211 -10.51 20.16 3.51
N TRP A 212 -9.68 19.90 4.51
CA TRP A 212 -8.71 18.80 4.49
C TRP A 212 -9.35 17.42 4.17
N GLY A 213 -10.52 17.16 4.75
CA GLY A 213 -11.25 15.91 4.49
C GLY A 213 -11.67 15.76 3.02
N GLU A 214 -12.08 16.84 2.38
CA GLU A 214 -12.46 16.87 0.96
C GLU A 214 -11.26 16.65 0.05
N PHE A 215 -10.11 17.26 0.39
CA PHE A 215 -8.85 17.05 -0.34
C PHE A 215 -8.37 15.59 -0.25
N LEU A 216 -8.41 14.99 0.95
CA LEU A 216 -8.06 13.58 1.13
C LEU A 216 -9.04 12.65 0.43
N GLN A 217 -10.33 12.98 0.42
CA GLN A 217 -11.36 12.24 -0.31
C GLN A 217 -11.15 12.36 -1.82
N LEU A 218 -10.73 13.51 -2.34
CA LEU A 218 -10.38 13.69 -3.75
C LEU A 218 -9.21 12.78 -4.14
N ILE A 219 -8.13 12.77 -3.36
CA ILE A 219 -6.99 11.85 -3.57
C ILE A 219 -7.48 10.40 -3.56
N THR A 220 -8.31 10.02 -2.58
CA THR A 220 -8.90 8.68 -2.49
C THR A 220 -9.66 8.30 -3.75
N SER A 221 -10.49 9.22 -4.26
CA SER A 221 -11.29 9.03 -5.47
C SER A 221 -10.40 8.84 -6.70
N GLN A 222 -9.35 9.64 -6.84
CA GLN A 222 -8.38 9.54 -7.93
C GLN A 222 -7.60 8.21 -7.89
N VAL A 223 -7.14 7.80 -6.70
CA VAL A 223 -6.52 6.48 -6.49
C VAL A 223 -7.47 5.36 -6.91
N ALA A 224 -8.73 5.42 -6.48
CA ALA A 224 -9.72 4.41 -6.81
C ALA A 224 -10.01 4.32 -8.32
N ILE A 225 -10.10 5.46 -9.00
CA ILE A 225 -10.34 5.51 -10.45
C ILE A 225 -9.13 4.96 -11.23
N ILE A 226 -7.92 5.40 -10.89
CA ILE A 226 -6.69 4.93 -11.57
C ILE A 226 -6.55 3.41 -11.39
N HIS A 227 -6.69 2.91 -10.16
CA HIS A 227 -6.69 1.47 -9.89
C HIS A 227 -7.84 0.74 -10.59
N GLY A 228 -9.02 1.36 -10.66
CA GLY A 228 -10.18 0.79 -11.35
C GLY A 228 -9.90 0.51 -12.82
N VAL A 229 -9.27 1.46 -13.52
CA VAL A 229 -8.90 1.31 -14.93
C VAL A 229 -7.80 0.25 -15.09
N ILE A 230 -6.68 0.39 -14.40
CA ILE A 230 -5.53 -0.51 -14.56
C ILE A 230 -5.84 -1.91 -14.02
N GLY A 231 -6.48 -1.98 -12.84
CA GLY A 231 -6.77 -3.22 -12.12
C GLY A 231 -7.78 -4.12 -12.82
N THR A 232 -8.66 -3.56 -13.66
CA THR A 232 -9.62 -4.36 -14.46
C THR A 232 -8.92 -5.39 -15.35
N PHE A 233 -7.73 -5.10 -15.83
CA PHE A 233 -6.95 -5.99 -16.69
C PHE A 233 -6.01 -6.93 -15.91
N MET A 234 -5.83 -6.72 -14.61
CA MET A 234 -4.91 -7.54 -13.80
C MET A 234 -5.27 -9.03 -13.74
N PRO A 235 -6.54 -9.47 -13.62
CA PRO A 235 -6.86 -10.89 -13.68
C PRO A 235 -6.47 -11.54 -15.00
N LEU A 236 -6.66 -10.83 -16.12
CA LEU A 236 -6.24 -11.31 -17.43
C LEU A 236 -4.71 -11.42 -17.51
N PHE A 237 -4.00 -10.39 -17.08
CA PHE A 237 -2.54 -10.39 -17.07
C PHE A 237 -1.98 -11.50 -16.16
N MET A 238 -2.60 -11.70 -15.00
CA MET A 238 -2.26 -12.78 -14.05
C MET A 238 -2.33 -14.16 -14.71
N VAL A 239 -3.43 -14.49 -15.39
CA VAL A 239 -3.56 -15.80 -16.04
C VAL A 239 -2.70 -15.92 -17.30
N MET A 240 -2.47 -14.85 -18.03
CA MET A 240 -1.52 -14.83 -19.14
C MET A 240 -0.10 -15.14 -18.67
N MET A 241 0.35 -14.56 -17.56
CA MET A 241 1.63 -14.88 -16.94
C MET A 241 1.68 -16.33 -16.44
N LEU A 242 0.59 -16.81 -15.81
CA LEU A 242 0.48 -18.19 -15.36
C LEU A 242 0.72 -19.17 -16.51
N THR A 243 0.01 -19.01 -17.62
CA THR A 243 0.13 -19.90 -18.79
C THR A 243 1.47 -19.75 -19.52
N ARG A 244 2.04 -18.53 -19.55
CA ARG A 244 3.33 -18.26 -20.18
C ARG A 244 4.51 -18.88 -19.43
N PHE A 245 4.52 -18.77 -18.11
CA PHE A 245 5.66 -19.21 -17.31
C PHE A 245 5.52 -20.64 -16.78
N PHE A 246 4.29 -21.12 -16.55
CA PHE A 246 4.01 -22.42 -15.93
C PHE A 246 3.16 -23.35 -16.79
N GLY A 247 2.68 -22.89 -17.93
CA GLY A 247 1.93 -23.72 -18.87
C GLY A 247 2.83 -24.70 -19.65
N LYS A 248 2.26 -25.84 -20.04
CA LYS A 248 2.93 -26.85 -20.87
C LYS A 248 3.49 -26.23 -22.16
N ASN A 249 2.73 -25.37 -22.83
CA ASN A 249 3.06 -24.77 -24.10
C ASN A 249 3.72 -23.39 -23.96
N LYS A 250 3.93 -22.89 -22.74
CA LYS A 250 4.49 -21.56 -22.43
C LYS A 250 3.87 -20.43 -23.28
N SER A 251 2.54 -20.45 -23.41
CA SER A 251 1.79 -19.64 -24.37
C SER A 251 1.03 -18.50 -23.70
N TRP A 252 1.24 -17.25 -24.18
CA TRP A 252 0.42 -16.10 -23.83
C TRP A 252 -1.02 -16.25 -24.34
N LYS A 253 -1.23 -16.89 -25.49
CA LYS A 253 -2.53 -17.07 -26.13
C LYS A 253 -3.48 -17.95 -25.28
N GLU A 254 -2.94 -18.95 -24.59
CA GLU A 254 -3.75 -19.81 -23.70
C GLU A 254 -4.30 -19.03 -22.52
N GLY A 255 -3.54 -18.08 -21.98
CA GLY A 255 -4.02 -17.17 -20.95
C GLY A 255 -5.00 -16.15 -21.49
N PHE A 256 -4.74 -15.60 -22.70
CA PHE A 256 -5.65 -14.66 -23.34
C PHE A 256 -7.00 -15.31 -23.69
N ALA A 257 -7.06 -16.61 -23.97
CA ALA A 257 -8.31 -17.30 -24.34
C ALA A 257 -9.41 -17.21 -23.27
N ILE A 258 -9.09 -16.87 -22.01
CA ILE A 258 -10.08 -16.66 -20.95
C ILE A 258 -10.45 -15.16 -20.74
N TRP A 259 -10.08 -14.27 -21.67
CA TRP A 259 -10.26 -12.83 -21.51
C TRP A 259 -11.68 -12.39 -21.11
N PRO A 260 -12.79 -12.99 -21.59
CA PRO A 260 -14.12 -12.53 -21.20
C PRO A 260 -14.40 -12.75 -19.72
N PHE A 261 -14.01 -13.92 -19.18
CA PHE A 261 -14.15 -14.22 -17.76
C PHE A 261 -13.18 -13.42 -16.90
N ALA A 262 -11.95 -13.21 -17.36
CA ALA A 262 -10.94 -12.46 -16.64
C ALA A 262 -11.30 -10.97 -16.51
N ILE A 263 -11.76 -10.33 -17.61
CA ILE A 263 -12.23 -8.94 -17.58
C ILE A 263 -13.52 -8.81 -16.75
N PHE A 264 -14.45 -9.75 -16.87
CA PHE A 264 -15.64 -9.80 -16.02
C PHE A 264 -15.27 -9.86 -14.54
N ALA A 265 -14.29 -10.68 -14.15
CA ALA A 265 -13.82 -10.76 -12.77
C ALA A 265 -13.09 -9.47 -12.34
N GLY A 266 -12.35 -8.84 -13.25
CA GLY A 266 -11.76 -7.52 -13.04
C GLY A 266 -12.83 -6.48 -12.74
N LEU A 267 -13.83 -6.34 -13.59
CA LEU A 267 -14.94 -5.38 -13.43
C LEU A 267 -15.77 -5.67 -12.16
N ALA A 268 -16.02 -6.94 -11.84
CA ALA A 268 -16.74 -7.35 -10.64
C ALA A 268 -16.05 -6.88 -9.34
N PHE A 269 -14.73 -6.68 -9.38
CA PHE A 269 -13.95 -6.10 -8.29
C PHE A 269 -13.86 -4.57 -8.42
N THR A 270 -13.45 -4.06 -9.59
CA THR A 270 -13.07 -2.65 -9.74
C THR A 270 -14.25 -1.69 -9.76
N ILE A 271 -15.45 -2.11 -10.21
CA ILE A 271 -16.63 -1.23 -10.18
C ILE A 271 -17.05 -0.91 -8.74
N PRO A 272 -17.35 -1.89 -7.85
CA PRO A 272 -17.68 -1.56 -6.46
C PRO A 272 -16.49 -0.92 -5.70
N TYR A 273 -15.25 -1.25 -6.05
CA TYR A 273 -14.05 -0.61 -5.54
C TYR A 273 -14.03 0.89 -5.87
N MET A 274 -14.26 1.28 -7.13
CA MET A 274 -14.34 2.70 -7.53
C MET A 274 -15.51 3.41 -6.85
N ILE A 275 -16.70 2.81 -6.87
CA ILE A 275 -17.89 3.41 -6.26
C ILE A 275 -17.63 3.70 -4.77
N THR A 276 -17.10 2.75 -4.02
CA THR A 276 -16.86 2.95 -2.60
C THR A 276 -15.71 3.91 -2.31
N GLY A 277 -14.66 3.94 -3.14
CA GLY A 277 -13.57 4.90 -3.01
C GLY A 277 -14.00 6.34 -3.30
N VAL A 278 -14.91 6.53 -4.25
CA VAL A 278 -15.42 7.86 -4.61
C VAL A 278 -16.42 8.39 -3.57
N PHE A 279 -17.30 7.53 -3.05
CA PHE A 279 -18.44 7.99 -2.24
C PHE A 279 -18.35 7.70 -0.74
N LEU A 280 -17.55 6.71 -0.30
CA LEU A 280 -17.51 6.30 1.11
C LEU A 280 -16.18 6.55 1.81
N GLY A 281 -15.07 6.54 1.08
CA GLY A 281 -13.74 6.77 1.65
C GLY A 281 -12.77 5.59 1.51
N PRO A 282 -11.53 5.74 2.03
CA PRO A 282 -10.43 4.82 1.73
C PRO A 282 -10.54 3.46 2.45
N GLU A 283 -11.39 3.30 3.45
CA GLU A 283 -11.52 2.06 4.21
C GLU A 283 -12.29 0.97 3.47
N PHE A 284 -13.08 1.33 2.46
CA PHE A 284 -14.08 0.45 1.83
C PHE A 284 -13.64 -0.25 0.55
N PRO A 285 -12.87 0.35 -0.36
CA PRO A 285 -12.73 -0.13 -1.74
C PRO A 285 -12.29 -1.59 -1.83
N SER A 286 -11.18 -1.96 -1.22
CA SER A 286 -10.63 -3.32 -1.32
C SER A 286 -11.49 -4.35 -0.59
N LEU A 287 -12.08 -3.98 0.55
CA LEU A 287 -12.93 -4.86 1.34
C LEU A 287 -14.25 -5.15 0.61
N VAL A 288 -14.97 -4.11 0.20
CA VAL A 288 -16.27 -4.23 -0.48
C VAL A 288 -16.09 -4.80 -1.88
N GLY A 289 -15.12 -4.29 -2.66
CA GLY A 289 -14.78 -4.81 -3.98
C GLY A 289 -14.47 -6.31 -3.93
N GLY A 290 -13.68 -6.74 -2.92
CA GLY A 290 -13.37 -8.14 -2.69
C GLY A 290 -14.59 -9.00 -2.38
N LEU A 291 -15.43 -8.59 -1.43
CA LEU A 291 -16.66 -9.32 -1.07
C LEU A 291 -17.62 -9.44 -2.25
N VAL A 292 -17.88 -8.35 -2.95
CA VAL A 292 -18.78 -8.32 -4.12
C VAL A 292 -18.24 -9.17 -5.26
N SER A 293 -16.93 -9.07 -5.56
CA SER A 293 -16.31 -9.86 -6.62
C SER A 293 -16.38 -11.35 -6.34
N ILE A 294 -16.12 -11.79 -5.11
CA ILE A 294 -16.26 -13.20 -4.70
C ILE A 294 -17.70 -13.68 -4.94
N ALA A 295 -18.70 -12.93 -4.48
CA ALA A 295 -20.10 -13.31 -4.63
C ALA A 295 -20.49 -13.43 -6.10
N ILE A 296 -20.12 -12.47 -6.94
CA ILE A 296 -20.48 -12.45 -8.36
C ILE A 296 -19.70 -13.51 -9.14
N VAL A 297 -18.35 -13.54 -9.02
CA VAL A 297 -17.49 -14.38 -9.87
C VAL A 297 -17.62 -15.88 -9.54
N VAL A 298 -17.76 -16.24 -8.25
CA VAL A 298 -17.98 -17.64 -7.85
C VAL A 298 -19.33 -18.15 -8.38
N ASN A 299 -20.39 -17.35 -8.28
CA ASN A 299 -21.70 -17.74 -8.81
C ASN A 299 -21.70 -17.84 -10.34
N ALA A 300 -21.01 -16.91 -11.04
CA ALA A 300 -20.84 -16.95 -12.48
C ALA A 300 -20.08 -18.21 -12.92
N ALA A 301 -18.97 -18.52 -12.25
CA ALA A 301 -18.17 -19.71 -12.55
C ALA A 301 -18.95 -21.03 -12.34
N LYS A 302 -19.72 -21.14 -11.24
CA LYS A 302 -20.59 -22.29 -10.99
C LYS A 302 -21.67 -22.49 -12.07
N ARG A 303 -22.15 -21.40 -12.67
CA ARG A 303 -23.13 -21.42 -13.76
C ARG A 303 -22.50 -21.57 -15.14
N GLY A 304 -21.17 -21.65 -15.24
CA GLY A 304 -20.46 -21.68 -16.53
C GLY A 304 -20.49 -20.38 -17.31
N PHE A 305 -20.86 -19.24 -16.68
CA PHE A 305 -20.97 -17.95 -17.36
C PHE A 305 -19.57 -17.44 -17.72
N LEU A 306 -19.34 -17.19 -19.02
CA LEU A 306 -18.06 -16.78 -19.63
C LEU A 306 -16.88 -17.75 -19.35
N VAL A 307 -17.12 -18.89 -18.75
CA VAL A 307 -16.07 -19.91 -18.52
C VAL A 307 -15.73 -20.59 -19.84
N PRO A 308 -14.44 -20.79 -20.17
CA PRO A 308 -14.04 -21.49 -21.39
C PRO A 308 -14.62 -22.91 -21.46
N LYS A 309 -15.03 -23.34 -22.68
CA LYS A 309 -15.51 -24.71 -22.92
C LYS A 309 -14.39 -25.74 -22.81
N THR A 310 -13.16 -25.35 -23.13
CA THR A 310 -11.94 -26.18 -23.01
C THR A 310 -11.23 -25.85 -21.72
N THR A 311 -11.11 -26.86 -20.84
CA THR A 311 -10.36 -26.71 -19.58
C THR A 311 -8.88 -26.69 -19.83
N TRP A 312 -8.16 -25.86 -19.05
CA TRP A 312 -6.72 -25.78 -19.07
C TRP A 312 -6.15 -26.25 -17.73
N ASP A 313 -5.08 -27.06 -17.79
CA ASP A 313 -4.35 -27.55 -16.62
C ASP A 313 -2.84 -27.52 -16.88
N PHE A 314 -2.08 -27.61 -15.80
CA PHE A 314 -0.62 -27.75 -15.85
C PHE A 314 -0.20 -29.10 -16.46
N ALA A 315 1.06 -29.18 -16.91
CA ALA A 315 1.68 -30.46 -17.19
C ALA A 315 1.72 -31.34 -15.90
N PRO A 316 1.75 -32.67 -16.01
CA PRO A 316 1.93 -33.53 -14.85
C PRO A 316 3.14 -33.13 -14.01
N GLN A 317 3.03 -33.16 -12.68
CA GLN A 317 4.05 -32.67 -11.73
C GLN A 317 5.43 -33.29 -11.97
N LYS A 318 5.51 -34.55 -12.43
CA LYS A 318 6.77 -35.21 -12.79
C LYS A 318 7.58 -34.50 -13.88
N ASN A 319 6.93 -33.65 -14.67
CA ASN A 319 7.53 -32.88 -15.76
C ASN A 319 7.88 -31.43 -15.35
N TRP A 320 7.65 -31.07 -14.09
CA TRP A 320 7.95 -29.71 -13.63
C TRP A 320 9.43 -29.55 -13.35
N PRO A 321 10.03 -28.40 -13.71
CA PRO A 321 11.37 -28.04 -13.27
C PRO A 321 11.47 -28.02 -11.74
N SER A 322 12.62 -28.38 -11.19
CA SER A 322 12.85 -28.41 -9.74
C SER A 322 12.63 -27.04 -9.08
N GLU A 323 12.88 -25.94 -9.80
CA GLU A 323 12.65 -24.57 -9.34
C GLU A 323 11.16 -24.23 -9.11
N TRP A 324 10.23 -25.01 -9.69
CA TRP A 324 8.78 -24.82 -9.47
C TRP A 324 8.28 -25.50 -8.20
N LEU A 325 9.08 -26.41 -7.63
CA LEU A 325 8.70 -27.25 -6.50
C LEU A 325 9.19 -26.61 -5.20
N GLY A 326 8.28 -26.40 -4.25
CA GLY A 326 8.63 -26.04 -2.89
C GLY A 326 9.10 -27.26 -2.09
N LYS A 327 9.93 -27.04 -1.08
CA LYS A 327 10.39 -28.09 -0.15
C LYS A 327 9.31 -28.54 0.84
N LEU A 328 8.23 -27.76 0.99
CA LEU A 328 7.08 -28.12 1.83
C LEU A 328 6.05 -28.86 1.00
N VAL A 329 5.81 -30.12 1.34
CA VAL A 329 4.63 -30.86 0.87
C VAL A 329 3.46 -30.42 1.74
N VAL A 330 2.68 -29.46 1.27
CA VAL A 330 1.39 -29.13 1.91
C VAL A 330 0.45 -30.30 1.60
N SER A 331 0.23 -31.18 2.57
CA SER A 331 -0.65 -32.35 2.37
C SER A 331 -2.11 -31.89 2.34
N LYS A 332 -2.95 -32.60 1.55
CA LYS A 332 -4.39 -32.39 1.59
C LYS A 332 -4.97 -32.64 2.99
N GLU A 333 -4.26 -33.43 3.80
CA GLU A 333 -4.62 -33.76 5.18
C GLU A 333 -4.47 -32.57 6.13
N ASP A 334 -3.46 -31.69 5.94
CA ASP A 334 -3.31 -30.47 6.74
C ASP A 334 -4.45 -29.46 6.51
N ILE A 335 -5.12 -29.54 5.35
CA ILE A 335 -6.30 -28.73 5.04
C ILE A 335 -7.56 -29.33 5.66
N THR A 336 -7.64 -30.68 5.72
CA THR A 336 -8.78 -31.40 6.26
C THR A 336 -8.77 -31.52 7.80
N LEU A 337 -7.60 -31.56 8.44
CA LEU A 337 -7.49 -31.65 9.90
C LEU A 337 -7.98 -30.39 10.65
N THR A 338 -8.10 -29.24 9.95
CA THR A 338 -8.68 -28.02 10.51
C THR A 338 -10.22 -27.97 10.44
N LEU A 339 -10.87 -28.97 9.82
CA LEU A 339 -12.33 -29.07 9.72
C LEU A 339 -12.98 -29.79 10.92
N SER A 340 -12.23 -30.09 11.99
CA SER A 340 -12.67 -30.80 13.17
C SER A 340 -13.63 -29.99 14.05
N ASP A 341 -14.74 -30.59 14.41
CA ASP A 341 -15.63 -30.37 15.55
C ASP A 341 -16.89 -29.50 15.44
N LYS A 342 -17.05 -28.63 14.46
CA LYS A 342 -18.36 -28.00 14.21
C LYS A 342 -18.58 -27.75 12.71
N LYS A 343 -19.72 -28.21 12.20
CA LYS A 343 -20.21 -27.81 10.86
C LYS A 343 -20.58 -26.33 10.91
N MET A 344 -19.57 -25.45 10.77
CA MET A 344 -19.79 -24.01 10.65
C MET A 344 -20.43 -23.72 9.29
N SER A 345 -21.52 -22.96 9.27
CA SER A 345 -22.11 -22.52 8.00
C SER A 345 -21.23 -21.47 7.31
N THR A 346 -21.29 -21.41 5.98
CA THR A 346 -20.55 -20.41 5.19
C THR A 346 -20.88 -18.98 5.64
N LEU A 347 -22.16 -18.70 5.93
CA LEU A 347 -22.58 -17.38 6.41
C LEU A 347 -21.92 -17.04 7.75
N MET A 348 -21.86 -17.99 8.69
CA MET A 348 -21.20 -17.78 9.98
C MET A 348 -19.69 -17.55 9.82
N ALA A 349 -19.04 -18.19 8.84
CA ALA A 349 -17.62 -17.99 8.56
C ALA A 349 -17.34 -16.58 8.01
N TRP A 350 -18.23 -16.03 7.18
CA TRP A 350 -18.12 -14.69 6.59
C TRP A 350 -18.63 -13.56 7.49
N PHE A 351 -19.45 -13.89 8.50
CA PHE A 351 -20.11 -12.91 9.38
C PHE A 351 -19.16 -11.86 9.97
N PRO A 352 -17.95 -12.18 10.49
CA PRO A 352 -17.07 -11.18 11.08
C PRO A 352 -16.61 -10.12 10.09
N TYR A 353 -16.42 -10.47 8.83
CA TYR A 353 -16.04 -9.51 7.80
C TYR A 353 -17.21 -8.61 7.37
N LEU A 354 -18.43 -9.17 7.33
CA LEU A 354 -19.65 -8.40 7.13
C LEU A 354 -19.87 -7.42 8.29
N LEU A 355 -19.59 -7.85 9.52
CA LEU A 355 -19.65 -7.01 10.71
C LEU A 355 -18.62 -5.87 10.65
N VAL A 356 -17.38 -6.13 10.23
CA VAL A 356 -16.37 -5.08 10.00
C VAL A 356 -16.89 -4.04 9.02
N ALA A 357 -17.37 -4.49 7.84
CA ALA A 357 -17.90 -3.58 6.83
C ALA A 357 -19.04 -2.72 7.37
N LEU A 358 -19.98 -3.33 8.11
CA LEU A 358 -21.09 -2.64 8.75
C LEU A 358 -20.63 -1.61 9.78
N LEU A 359 -19.75 -2.00 10.71
CA LEU A 359 -19.21 -1.11 11.75
C LEU A 359 -18.46 0.07 11.15
N LEU A 360 -17.70 -0.14 10.07
CA LEU A 360 -17.01 0.92 9.34
C LEU A 360 -17.99 1.90 8.73
N VAL A 361 -19.04 1.43 8.03
CA VAL A 361 -20.08 2.31 7.48
C VAL A 361 -20.73 3.12 8.59
N PHE A 362 -21.15 2.47 9.69
CA PHE A 362 -21.76 3.15 10.82
C PHE A 362 -20.83 4.22 11.42
N SER A 363 -19.55 3.92 11.57
CA SER A 363 -18.56 4.86 12.14
C SER A 363 -18.29 6.09 11.24
N ARG A 364 -18.65 6.03 9.95
CA ARG A 364 -18.43 7.14 9.01
C ARG A 364 -19.72 7.92 8.68
N VAL A 365 -20.88 7.24 8.69
CA VAL A 365 -22.15 7.83 8.29
C VAL A 365 -22.91 8.42 9.48
N PHE A 366 -22.88 7.77 10.65
CA PHE A 366 -23.65 8.19 11.83
C PHE A 366 -22.79 9.01 12.79
N THR A 367 -23.04 10.33 12.83
CA THR A 367 -22.28 11.30 13.64
C THR A 367 -22.29 10.98 15.14
N GLY A 368 -23.40 10.49 15.70
CA GLY A 368 -23.49 10.09 17.11
C GLY A 368 -22.58 8.88 17.43
N PHE A 369 -22.50 7.90 16.54
CA PHE A 369 -21.59 6.76 16.70
C PHE A 369 -20.13 7.19 16.53
N GLN A 370 -19.85 8.05 15.56
CA GLN A 370 -18.53 8.65 15.35
C GLN A 370 -18.04 9.39 16.61
N SER A 371 -18.90 10.25 17.20
CA SER A 371 -18.57 10.98 18.43
C SER A 371 -18.30 10.05 19.61
N LEU A 372 -19.09 8.98 19.74
CA LEU A 372 -18.86 7.95 20.77
C LEU A 372 -17.51 7.28 20.61
N LEU A 373 -17.11 6.91 19.39
CA LEU A 373 -15.82 6.28 19.14
C LEU A 373 -14.64 7.24 19.36
N ASN A 374 -14.81 8.53 19.08
CA ASN A 374 -13.81 9.55 19.31
C ASN A 374 -13.74 10.04 20.77
N SER A 375 -14.70 9.70 21.64
CA SER A 375 -14.67 10.09 23.05
C SER A 375 -13.48 9.54 23.83
N VAL A 376 -12.79 8.53 23.30
CA VAL A 376 -11.60 7.88 23.88
C VAL A 376 -10.32 8.30 23.15
N ALA A 377 -10.32 9.46 22.47
CA ALA A 377 -9.12 9.99 21.81
C ALA A 377 -8.11 10.52 22.84
N VAL A 378 -6.82 10.32 22.54
CA VAL A 378 -5.70 10.93 23.25
C VAL A 378 -5.04 11.93 22.30
N ASP A 379 -5.20 13.22 22.62
CA ASP A 379 -4.67 14.32 21.81
C ASP A 379 -3.44 14.93 22.48
N LEU A 380 -2.33 14.97 21.76
CA LEU A 380 -1.12 15.69 22.12
C LEU A 380 -1.03 16.93 21.24
N THR A 381 -1.48 18.06 21.79
CA THR A 381 -1.39 19.38 21.12
C THR A 381 -0.12 20.10 21.53
N SER A 382 0.48 20.87 20.61
CA SER A 382 1.66 21.68 20.87
C SER A 382 2.79 20.91 21.58
N ILE A 383 3.23 19.80 20.95
CA ILE A 383 4.23 18.89 21.55
C ILE A 383 5.51 19.66 21.90
N LEU A 384 5.92 19.59 23.17
CA LEU A 384 7.06 20.34 23.74
C LEU A 384 7.00 21.87 23.47
N GLY A 385 5.81 22.43 23.28
CA GLY A 385 5.62 23.85 23.02
C GLY A 385 5.65 24.26 21.53
N GLU A 386 5.91 23.34 20.60
CA GLU A 386 5.82 23.58 19.15
C GLU A 386 4.35 23.60 18.73
N THR A 387 3.81 24.78 18.44
CA THR A 387 2.36 24.99 18.23
C THR A 387 1.81 24.33 16.97
N ASP A 388 2.65 24.11 15.98
CA ASP A 388 2.34 23.45 14.70
C ASP A 388 2.55 21.91 14.73
N ILE A 389 3.16 21.37 15.80
CA ILE A 389 3.42 19.94 15.94
C ILE A 389 2.43 19.32 16.93
N SER A 390 1.48 18.56 16.41
CA SER A 390 0.44 17.86 17.18
C SER A 390 0.24 16.44 16.67
N ALA A 391 -0.27 15.56 17.51
CA ALA A 391 -0.64 14.18 17.14
C ALA A 391 -1.83 13.70 17.96
N SER A 392 -2.65 12.81 17.38
CA SER A 392 -3.79 12.20 18.06
C SER A 392 -3.82 10.68 17.87
N PHE A 393 -4.38 9.99 18.86
CA PHE A 393 -4.62 8.56 18.83
C PHE A 393 -6.05 8.26 19.27
N SER A 394 -6.90 7.79 18.36
CA SER A 394 -8.31 7.46 18.61
C SER A 394 -8.54 5.94 18.47
N PRO A 395 -8.26 5.13 19.51
CA PRO A 395 -8.20 3.69 19.40
C PRO A 395 -9.49 3.02 18.93
N LEU A 396 -10.66 3.56 19.29
CA LEU A 396 -11.95 2.99 18.87
C LEU A 396 -12.38 3.46 17.48
N TYR A 397 -12.06 4.71 17.10
CA TYR A 397 -12.42 5.26 15.80
C TYR A 397 -11.52 4.74 14.68
N LEU A 398 -10.23 4.49 14.97
CA LEU A 398 -9.32 3.85 14.01
C LEU A 398 -9.83 2.45 13.66
N PRO A 399 -9.71 2.02 12.40
CA PRO A 399 -10.15 0.70 11.94
C PRO A 399 -9.70 -0.47 12.81
N GLY A 400 -8.53 -0.36 13.45
CA GLY A 400 -8.00 -1.37 14.36
C GLY A 400 -8.94 -1.74 15.50
N GLY A 401 -9.61 -0.74 16.11
CA GLY A 401 -10.59 -0.97 17.18
C GLY A 401 -11.81 -1.75 16.70
N LEU A 402 -12.34 -1.38 15.52
CA LEU A 402 -13.51 -2.06 14.94
C LEU A 402 -13.19 -3.51 14.52
N LEU A 403 -11.96 -3.76 14.05
CA LEU A 403 -11.45 -5.09 13.74
C LEU A 403 -11.32 -5.95 15.00
N LEU A 404 -10.85 -5.38 16.11
CA LEU A 404 -10.79 -6.05 17.41
C LEU A 404 -12.18 -6.43 17.93
N ILE A 405 -13.14 -5.51 17.87
CA ILE A 405 -14.54 -5.79 18.24
C ILE A 405 -15.06 -6.97 17.42
N SER A 406 -14.85 -6.95 16.09
CA SER A 406 -15.29 -8.03 15.21
C SER A 406 -14.61 -9.37 15.53
N ALA A 407 -13.34 -9.36 15.94
CA ALA A 407 -12.61 -10.56 16.35
C ALA A 407 -13.17 -11.16 17.65
N LEU A 408 -13.52 -10.32 18.63
CA LEU A 408 -14.13 -10.75 19.89
C LEU A 408 -15.50 -11.38 19.64
N VAL A 409 -16.32 -10.72 18.82
CA VAL A 409 -17.65 -11.24 18.41
C VAL A 409 -17.50 -12.56 17.65
N ALA A 410 -16.54 -12.65 16.70
CA ALA A 410 -16.25 -13.87 15.97
C ALA A 410 -15.92 -15.03 16.91
N ALA A 411 -15.01 -14.83 17.87
CA ALA A 411 -14.63 -15.87 18.81
C ALA A 411 -15.83 -16.34 19.66
N ALA A 412 -16.67 -15.40 20.12
CA ALA A 412 -17.84 -15.73 20.94
C ALA A 412 -18.86 -16.62 20.20
N PHE A 413 -19.09 -16.39 18.90
CA PHE A 413 -20.11 -17.10 18.12
C PHE A 413 -19.59 -18.32 17.35
N GLN A 414 -18.32 -18.32 16.94
CA GLN A 414 -17.76 -19.35 16.05
C GLN A 414 -17.15 -20.55 16.76
N THR A 415 -16.75 -20.43 18.04
CA THR A 415 -16.10 -21.53 18.76
C THR A 415 -16.66 -21.71 20.16
N ARG A 416 -16.55 -22.96 20.70
CA ARG A 416 -16.88 -23.28 22.09
C ARG A 416 -15.77 -22.90 23.07
N LYS A 417 -14.56 -22.56 22.57
CA LYS A 417 -13.39 -22.18 23.37
C LYS A 417 -12.89 -20.79 22.98
N PRO A 418 -13.72 -19.73 23.14
CA PRO A 418 -13.37 -18.38 22.66
C PRO A 418 -12.07 -17.85 23.27
N VAL A 419 -11.88 -18.04 24.57
CA VAL A 419 -10.67 -17.55 25.29
C VAL A 419 -9.39 -18.21 24.73
N SER A 420 -9.43 -19.51 24.44
CA SER A 420 -8.27 -20.22 23.86
C SER A 420 -7.93 -19.70 22.46
N ALA A 421 -8.95 -19.52 21.61
CA ALA A 421 -8.78 -18.98 20.26
C ALA A 421 -8.21 -17.55 20.29
N LEU A 422 -8.76 -16.68 21.15
CA LEU A 422 -8.30 -15.29 21.32
C LEU A 422 -6.87 -15.24 21.86
N ASN A 423 -6.51 -16.07 22.85
CA ASN A 423 -5.15 -16.09 23.40
C ASN A 423 -4.12 -16.54 22.35
N SER A 424 -4.45 -17.56 21.55
CA SER A 424 -3.58 -17.99 20.45
C SER A 424 -3.43 -16.91 19.38
N ALA A 425 -4.55 -16.30 18.98
CA ALA A 425 -4.56 -15.20 18.03
C ALA A 425 -3.75 -13.99 18.56
N PHE A 426 -3.89 -13.65 19.84
CA PHE A 426 -3.15 -12.56 20.49
C PHE A 426 -1.64 -12.79 20.44
N LYS A 427 -1.17 -13.99 20.83
CA LYS A 427 0.25 -14.34 20.81
C LYS A 427 0.85 -14.25 19.40
N GLU A 428 0.15 -14.84 18.40
CA GLU A 428 0.61 -14.81 17.01
C GLU A 428 0.63 -13.37 16.47
N SER A 429 -0.40 -12.59 16.73
CA SER A 429 -0.53 -11.20 16.25
C SER A 429 0.51 -10.28 16.88
N THR A 430 0.70 -10.36 18.19
CA THR A 430 1.71 -9.58 18.91
C THR A 430 3.11 -9.85 18.37
N LYS A 431 3.45 -11.14 18.17
CA LYS A 431 4.77 -11.52 17.61
C LYS A 431 4.98 -10.90 16.21
N THR A 432 3.97 -10.92 15.36
CA THR A 432 4.04 -10.37 14.01
C THR A 432 4.17 -8.84 14.05
N VAL A 433 3.36 -8.17 14.86
CA VAL A 433 3.33 -6.70 14.97
C VAL A 433 4.63 -6.17 15.57
N LEU A 434 5.19 -6.80 16.60
CA LEU A 434 6.48 -6.41 17.16
C LEU A 434 7.61 -6.53 16.15
N GLY A 435 7.54 -7.53 15.26
CA GLY A 435 8.52 -7.70 14.16
C GLY A 435 8.52 -6.54 13.17
N ALA A 436 7.35 -6.07 12.77
CA ALA A 436 7.17 -4.95 11.86
C ALA A 436 7.32 -3.59 12.58
N GLY A 437 6.83 -3.50 13.81
CA GLY A 437 6.81 -2.27 14.61
C GLY A 437 8.19 -1.70 14.86
N PHE A 438 9.19 -2.54 15.04
CA PHE A 438 10.57 -2.09 15.24
C PHE A 438 11.06 -1.18 14.11
N VAL A 439 10.70 -1.49 12.87
CA VAL A 439 11.08 -0.66 11.71
C VAL A 439 10.34 0.67 11.72
N LEU A 440 9.03 0.65 12.02
CA LEU A 440 8.17 1.83 12.02
C LEU A 440 8.56 2.85 13.10
N VAL A 441 9.03 2.38 14.27
CA VAL A 441 9.52 3.24 15.38
C VAL A 441 10.65 4.17 14.93
N PHE A 442 11.43 3.81 13.92
CA PHE A 442 12.50 4.64 13.37
C PHE A 442 12.09 5.36 12.09
N THR A 443 11.28 4.72 11.25
CA THR A 443 10.91 5.28 9.95
C THR A 443 9.96 6.47 10.09
N ILE A 444 8.92 6.37 10.94
CA ILE A 444 7.91 7.43 11.05
C ILE A 444 8.48 8.68 11.72
N PRO A 445 9.24 8.63 12.82
CA PRO A 445 9.95 9.79 13.35
C PRO A 445 10.90 10.44 12.33
N MET A 446 11.65 9.65 11.55
CA MET A 446 12.50 10.18 10.49
C MET A 446 11.70 11.00 9.48
N VAL A 447 10.56 10.48 9.02
CA VAL A 447 9.67 11.20 8.10
C VAL A 447 9.12 12.48 8.73
N ARG A 448 8.78 12.47 10.02
CA ARG A 448 8.28 13.68 10.70
C ARG A 448 9.36 14.74 10.84
N ILE A 449 10.61 14.39 11.15
CA ILE A 449 11.74 15.33 11.13
C ILE A 449 11.88 15.94 9.72
N PHE A 450 11.84 15.10 8.69
CA PHE A 450 11.95 15.51 7.28
C PHE A 450 10.86 16.54 6.92
N ILE A 451 9.59 16.28 7.25
CA ILE A 451 8.45 17.17 6.97
C ILE A 451 8.53 18.46 7.78
N ASN A 452 8.83 18.37 9.08
CA ASN A 452 8.81 19.51 9.99
C ASN A 452 10.08 20.42 9.88
N SER A 453 10.97 20.15 8.93
CA SER A 453 12.24 20.90 8.73
C SER A 453 12.05 22.32 8.15
N GLY A 454 10.83 22.71 7.82
CA GLY A 454 10.53 24.04 7.27
C GLY A 454 10.68 25.19 8.28
N VAL A 455 10.57 24.91 9.59
CA VAL A 455 10.87 25.89 10.64
C VAL A 455 12.29 25.63 11.12
N ASN A 456 13.24 26.46 10.69
CA ASN A 456 14.66 26.34 10.96
C ASN A 456 15.30 27.72 11.08
N LEU A 457 16.48 27.80 11.69
CA LEU A 457 17.21 29.08 11.91
C LEU A 457 18.06 29.48 10.70
N SER A 458 18.28 28.58 9.74
CA SER A 458 19.03 28.86 8.51
C SER A 458 18.19 29.55 7.43
N ASP A 459 16.87 29.75 7.65
CA ASP A 459 15.91 30.32 6.71
C ASP A 459 15.93 29.64 5.33
N VAL A 460 16.08 28.31 5.32
CA VAL A 460 16.08 27.49 4.11
C VAL A 460 14.77 26.74 3.96
N ALA A 461 14.43 26.41 2.72
CA ALA A 461 13.25 25.61 2.42
C ALA A 461 13.29 24.24 3.15
N SER A 462 12.13 23.69 3.47
CA SER A 462 12.05 22.35 4.10
C SER A 462 12.72 21.28 3.23
N MET A 463 13.17 20.18 3.85
CA MET A 463 13.79 19.07 3.10
C MET A 463 12.90 18.55 1.96
N PRO A 464 11.56 18.35 2.15
CA PRO A 464 10.66 17.99 1.05
C PRO A 464 10.68 19.00 -0.09
N VAL A 465 10.59 20.31 0.22
CA VAL A 465 10.59 21.38 -0.79
C VAL A 465 11.92 21.40 -1.55
N ALA A 466 13.05 21.43 -0.85
CA ALA A 466 14.38 21.46 -1.48
C ALA A 466 14.63 20.26 -2.40
N SER A 467 14.18 19.05 -1.99
CA SER A 467 14.27 17.85 -2.83
C SER A 467 13.33 17.91 -4.04
N ALA A 468 12.12 18.45 -3.86
CA ALA A 468 11.12 18.57 -4.92
C ALA A 468 11.53 19.56 -6.01
N GLU A 469 12.07 20.72 -5.63
CA GLU A 469 12.59 21.72 -6.58
C GLU A 469 13.70 21.15 -7.47
N LEU A 470 14.62 20.36 -6.89
CA LEU A 470 15.67 19.67 -7.65
C LEU A 470 15.08 18.71 -8.70
N PHE A 471 14.06 17.91 -8.33
CA PHE A 471 13.41 16.98 -9.25
C PHE A 471 12.54 17.71 -10.29
N ALA A 472 11.75 18.70 -9.88
CA ALA A 472 10.93 19.50 -10.77
C ALA A 472 11.77 20.16 -11.87
N GLY A 473 12.89 20.77 -11.50
CA GLY A 473 13.84 21.37 -12.46
C GLY A 473 14.52 20.36 -13.39
N THR A 474 14.56 19.07 -13.02
CA THR A 474 15.20 18.01 -13.82
C THR A 474 14.22 17.34 -14.79
N PHE A 475 12.98 17.08 -14.37
CA PHE A 475 12.01 16.27 -15.11
C PHE A 475 10.86 17.07 -15.73
N ASP A 476 10.61 18.29 -15.26
CA ASP A 476 9.63 19.23 -15.82
C ASP A 476 8.31 18.51 -16.25
N ASN A 477 7.87 18.72 -17.45
CA ASN A 477 6.61 18.18 -18.00
C ASN A 477 6.51 16.64 -18.01
N VAL A 478 7.62 15.93 -17.83
CA VAL A 478 7.65 14.44 -17.78
C VAL A 478 7.40 13.91 -16.36
N PHE A 479 7.45 14.77 -15.34
CA PHE A 479 7.29 14.39 -13.94
C PHE A 479 6.04 13.54 -13.65
N PRO A 480 4.83 13.85 -14.20
CA PRO A 480 3.65 13.01 -13.97
C PRO A 480 3.81 11.55 -14.43
N LEU A 481 4.61 11.30 -15.47
CA LEU A 481 4.87 9.94 -15.95
C LEU A 481 5.71 9.12 -14.95
N ILE A 482 6.64 9.78 -14.26
CA ILE A 482 7.58 9.12 -13.35
C ILE A 482 7.13 9.11 -11.88
N SER A 483 6.13 9.92 -11.53
CA SER A 483 5.63 10.05 -10.14
C SER A 483 5.25 8.69 -9.53
N ALA A 484 4.55 7.84 -10.27
CA ALA A 484 4.21 6.48 -9.85
C ALA A 484 5.46 5.58 -9.67
N THR A 485 6.53 5.81 -10.47
CA THR A 485 7.80 5.07 -10.32
C THR A 485 8.47 5.38 -8.99
N ILE A 486 8.42 6.63 -8.54
CA ILE A 486 8.94 7.05 -7.23
C ILE A 486 8.19 6.31 -6.13
N GLY A 487 6.86 6.24 -6.20
CA GLY A 487 6.04 5.46 -5.29
C GLY A 487 6.43 3.99 -5.25
N ALA A 488 6.61 3.38 -6.43
CA ALA A 488 7.00 1.98 -6.54
C ALA A 488 8.39 1.69 -5.96
N LEU A 489 9.37 2.57 -6.20
CA LEU A 489 10.70 2.49 -5.61
C LEU A 489 10.64 2.62 -4.09
N GLY A 490 9.83 3.56 -3.58
CA GLY A 490 9.61 3.72 -2.15
C GLY A 490 9.07 2.46 -1.49
N ALA A 491 8.05 1.83 -2.08
CA ALA A 491 7.48 0.59 -1.55
C ALA A 491 8.42 -0.61 -1.71
N PHE A 492 9.18 -0.69 -2.80
CA PHE A 492 10.22 -1.70 -2.98
C PHE A 492 11.28 -1.62 -1.87
N ILE A 493 11.74 -0.40 -1.55
CA ILE A 493 12.75 -0.12 -0.53
C ILE A 493 12.20 -0.36 0.88
N ALA A 494 11.09 0.32 1.21
CA ALA A 494 10.51 0.30 2.55
C ALA A 494 9.70 -0.97 2.84
N GLY A 495 9.28 -1.63 1.78
CA GLY A 495 8.49 -2.83 1.86
C GLY A 495 7.02 -2.65 2.21
N SER A 496 6.52 -1.45 2.08
CA SER A 496 5.15 -1.11 2.46
C SER A 496 4.66 0.10 1.67
N ASN A 497 3.47 -0.01 1.11
CA ASN A 497 2.78 1.11 0.48
C ASN A 497 2.57 2.26 1.48
N THR A 498 2.10 1.96 2.70
CA THR A 498 1.90 2.97 3.75
C THR A 498 3.17 3.76 4.04
N VAL A 499 4.31 3.07 4.17
CA VAL A 499 5.61 3.72 4.44
C VAL A 499 6.07 4.53 3.23
N SER A 500 5.93 4.00 2.02
CA SER A 500 6.25 4.74 0.79
C SER A 500 5.44 6.04 0.69
N ASN A 501 4.13 5.99 0.96
CA ASN A 501 3.28 7.19 0.94
C ASN A 501 3.70 8.19 2.02
N MET A 502 4.01 7.75 3.23
CA MET A 502 4.54 8.65 4.27
C MET A 502 5.84 9.33 3.86
N MET A 503 6.74 8.59 3.21
CA MET A 503 8.06 9.13 2.82
C MET A 503 7.98 10.12 1.67
N PHE A 504 7.06 9.91 0.72
CA PHE A 504 7.10 10.64 -0.55
C PHE A 504 5.90 11.53 -0.83
N SER A 505 4.80 11.47 -0.06
CA SER A 505 3.61 12.30 -0.36
C SER A 505 3.90 13.80 -0.31
N GLN A 506 4.65 14.27 0.68
CA GLN A 506 5.02 15.70 0.76
C GLN A 506 5.93 16.09 -0.41
N PHE A 507 6.94 15.28 -0.72
CA PHE A 507 7.79 15.48 -1.89
C PHE A 507 6.98 15.59 -3.19
N GLN A 508 6.02 14.68 -3.41
CA GLN A 508 5.16 14.69 -4.60
C GLN A 508 4.25 15.93 -4.63
N TYR A 509 3.74 16.34 -3.47
CA TYR A 509 2.96 17.55 -3.32
C TYR A 509 3.77 18.78 -3.75
N GLU A 510 4.97 18.96 -3.19
CA GLU A 510 5.84 20.12 -3.47
C GLU A 510 6.32 20.13 -4.93
N ALA A 511 6.63 18.97 -5.50
CA ALA A 511 6.98 18.88 -6.92
C ALA A 511 5.82 19.29 -7.82
N ALA A 512 4.59 18.88 -7.48
CA ALA A 512 3.40 19.29 -8.23
C ALA A 512 3.13 20.80 -8.12
N MET A 513 3.29 21.38 -6.92
CA MET A 513 3.18 22.83 -6.69
C MET A 513 4.23 23.60 -7.51
N SER A 514 5.49 23.14 -7.52
CA SER A 514 6.56 23.77 -8.29
C SER A 514 6.32 23.73 -9.81
N LEU A 515 5.62 22.70 -10.29
CA LEU A 515 5.28 22.51 -11.71
C LEU A 515 3.92 23.10 -12.09
N HIS A 516 3.19 23.69 -11.15
CA HIS A 516 1.82 24.22 -11.37
C HIS A 516 0.86 23.18 -11.96
N ILE A 517 0.89 21.96 -11.43
CA ILE A 517 0.00 20.84 -11.80
C ILE A 517 -0.72 20.32 -10.57
N SER A 518 -1.82 19.56 -10.77
CA SER A 518 -2.68 19.07 -9.69
C SER A 518 -1.92 18.24 -8.62
N PRO A 519 -1.71 18.75 -7.39
CA PRO A 519 -1.03 18.01 -6.33
C PRO A 519 -1.80 16.75 -5.91
N SER A 520 -3.13 16.81 -5.86
CA SER A 520 -3.96 15.65 -5.50
C SER A 520 -3.74 14.48 -6.45
N LEU A 521 -3.63 14.74 -7.76
CA LEU A 521 -3.45 13.71 -8.77
C LEU A 521 -2.03 13.10 -8.73
N ILE A 522 -1.02 13.91 -8.45
CA ILE A 522 0.36 13.42 -8.30
C ILE A 522 0.52 12.57 -7.04
N ILE A 523 -0.13 12.96 -5.92
CA ILE A 523 -0.17 12.14 -4.70
C ILE A 523 -0.94 10.83 -4.96
N ALA A 524 -2.02 10.87 -5.75
CA ALA A 524 -2.73 9.66 -6.15
C ALA A 524 -1.82 8.73 -6.97
N ALA A 525 -1.03 9.27 -7.91
CA ALA A 525 -0.04 8.50 -8.67
C ALA A 525 1.03 7.87 -7.76
N GLN A 526 1.50 8.62 -6.74
CA GLN A 526 2.38 8.11 -5.69
C GLN A 526 1.78 6.87 -5.00
N ALA A 527 0.53 6.96 -4.55
CA ALA A 527 -0.15 5.88 -3.83
C ALA A 527 -0.38 4.64 -4.71
N VAL A 528 -0.75 4.83 -5.98
CA VAL A 528 -0.91 3.76 -6.97
C VAL A 528 0.43 3.11 -7.31
N GLY A 529 1.47 3.92 -7.51
CA GLY A 529 2.83 3.44 -7.74
C GLY A 529 3.38 2.65 -6.56
N ALA A 530 3.17 3.14 -5.34
CA ALA A 530 3.57 2.45 -4.12
C ALA A 530 2.87 1.08 -3.97
N ALA A 531 1.60 0.97 -4.38
CA ALA A 531 0.92 -0.32 -4.44
C ALA A 531 1.58 -1.26 -5.46
N ALA A 532 1.90 -0.77 -6.65
CA ALA A 532 2.61 -1.56 -7.67
C ALA A 532 3.98 -2.07 -7.16
N GLY A 533 4.73 -1.24 -6.43
CA GLY A 533 6.02 -1.58 -5.83
C GLY A 533 5.96 -2.73 -4.83
N ASN A 534 4.82 -2.95 -4.18
CA ASN A 534 4.64 -4.09 -3.28
C ASN A 534 4.76 -5.45 -3.97
N MET A 535 4.47 -5.54 -5.28
CA MET A 535 4.66 -6.78 -6.05
C MET A 535 6.11 -7.23 -6.15
N VAL A 536 7.06 -6.32 -5.99
CA VAL A 536 8.51 -6.57 -6.04
C VAL A 536 9.18 -6.36 -4.68
N ALA A 537 8.44 -6.03 -3.63
CA ALA A 537 8.98 -5.83 -2.29
C ALA A 537 9.57 -7.14 -1.74
N ILE A 538 10.88 -7.14 -1.47
CA ILE A 538 11.65 -8.34 -1.14
C ILE A 538 11.06 -9.10 0.04
N HIS A 539 10.65 -8.39 1.12
CA HIS A 539 10.13 -9.06 2.32
C HIS A 539 8.77 -9.72 2.07
N ASN A 540 7.89 -9.16 1.20
CA ASN A 540 6.64 -9.80 0.79
C ASN A 540 6.93 -11.08 0.00
N VAL A 541 7.92 -11.03 -0.93
CA VAL A 541 8.35 -12.20 -1.69
C VAL A 541 8.92 -13.28 -0.76
N VAL A 542 9.78 -12.91 0.20
CA VAL A 542 10.32 -13.83 1.21
C VAL A 542 9.21 -14.45 2.04
N ALA A 543 8.26 -13.62 2.54
CA ALA A 543 7.14 -14.10 3.34
C ALA A 543 6.26 -15.09 2.57
N ALA A 544 5.86 -14.77 1.34
CA ALA A 544 5.08 -15.66 0.49
C ALA A 544 5.85 -16.94 0.13
N SER A 545 7.14 -16.84 -0.21
CA SER A 545 8.01 -17.97 -0.54
C SER A 545 8.18 -18.92 0.64
N ALA A 546 8.30 -18.39 1.87
CA ALA A 546 8.42 -19.18 3.08
C ALA A 546 7.21 -20.10 3.30
N THR A 547 5.99 -19.64 2.98
CA THR A 547 4.75 -20.40 3.19
C THR A 547 4.61 -21.64 2.30
N VAL A 548 5.39 -21.71 1.21
CA VAL A 548 5.39 -22.83 0.25
C VAL A 548 6.76 -23.51 0.12
N GLY A 549 7.70 -23.18 1.01
CA GLY A 549 9.03 -23.80 1.05
C GLY A 549 9.96 -23.42 -0.10
N LEU A 550 9.85 -22.19 -0.63
CA LEU A 550 10.67 -21.62 -1.71
C LEU A 550 11.71 -20.61 -1.21
N LEU A 551 12.09 -20.65 0.07
CA LEU A 551 13.13 -19.78 0.60
C LEU A 551 14.46 -19.97 -0.17
N GLY A 552 15.09 -18.85 -0.55
CA GLY A 552 16.30 -18.81 -1.39
C GLY A 552 16.01 -18.77 -2.90
N MET A 553 14.73 -18.74 -3.32
CA MET A 553 14.31 -18.65 -4.72
C MET A 553 13.63 -17.30 -5.05
N GLU A 554 13.78 -16.30 -4.18
CA GLU A 554 13.14 -15.00 -4.29
C GLU A 554 13.46 -14.30 -5.60
N GLY A 555 14.69 -14.40 -6.07
CA GLY A 555 15.12 -13.83 -7.35
C GLY A 555 14.37 -14.39 -8.58
N ALA A 556 13.88 -15.64 -8.51
CA ALA A 556 13.06 -16.21 -9.57
C ALA A 556 11.65 -15.60 -9.61
N THR A 557 11.09 -15.28 -8.45
CA THR A 557 9.82 -14.54 -8.33
C THR A 557 9.99 -13.11 -8.80
N LEU A 558 10.99 -12.38 -8.27
CA LEU A 558 11.24 -10.97 -8.57
C LEU A 558 11.40 -10.70 -10.06
N ARG A 559 12.18 -11.55 -10.78
CA ARG A 559 12.33 -11.41 -12.24
C ARG A 559 11.03 -11.51 -13.01
N ARG A 560 10.01 -12.13 -12.45
CA ARG A 560 8.68 -12.26 -13.08
C ARG A 560 7.73 -11.16 -12.62
N THR A 561 7.75 -10.77 -11.35
CA THR A 561 6.86 -9.73 -10.81
C THR A 561 7.22 -8.31 -11.26
N ILE A 562 8.47 -8.09 -11.73
CA ILE A 562 8.83 -6.79 -12.31
C ILE A 562 7.99 -6.44 -13.55
N LEU A 563 7.52 -7.45 -14.29
CA LEU A 563 6.71 -7.22 -15.50
C LEU A 563 5.34 -6.59 -15.18
N PRO A 564 4.52 -7.13 -14.26
CA PRO A 564 3.27 -6.47 -13.84
C PRO A 564 3.51 -5.16 -13.09
N THR A 565 4.65 -4.99 -12.42
CA THR A 565 5.00 -3.71 -11.79
C THR A 565 5.23 -2.63 -12.85
N ILE A 566 6.02 -2.91 -13.89
CA ILE A 566 6.24 -1.98 -15.01
C ILE A 566 4.92 -1.65 -15.71
N TYR A 567 4.08 -2.66 -16.00
CA TYR A 567 2.75 -2.45 -16.55
C TYR A 567 1.96 -1.43 -15.71
N TYR A 568 1.92 -1.65 -14.40
CA TYR A 568 1.12 -0.83 -13.48
C TYR A 568 1.61 0.62 -13.41
N VAL A 569 2.92 0.80 -13.23
CA VAL A 569 3.55 2.11 -13.09
C VAL A 569 3.44 2.92 -14.38
N LEU A 570 3.71 2.28 -15.53
CA LEU A 570 3.65 2.93 -16.84
C LEU A 570 2.23 3.40 -17.16
N PHE A 571 1.22 2.52 -17.00
CA PHE A 571 -0.17 2.90 -17.27
C PHE A 571 -0.68 3.96 -16.28
N CYS A 572 -0.26 3.92 -15.01
CA CYS A 572 -0.56 4.98 -14.06
C CYS A 572 -0.01 6.32 -14.54
N GLY A 573 1.27 6.38 -14.90
CA GLY A 573 1.89 7.60 -15.41
C GLY A 573 1.21 8.13 -16.67
N ILE A 574 0.87 7.24 -17.61
CA ILE A 574 0.15 7.62 -18.84
C ILE A 574 -1.23 8.20 -18.52
N ILE A 575 -2.00 7.58 -17.61
CA ILE A 575 -3.32 8.08 -17.19
C ILE A 575 -3.19 9.47 -16.56
N VAL A 576 -2.21 9.66 -15.69
CA VAL A 576 -1.98 10.93 -14.99
C VAL A 576 -1.53 12.01 -15.97
N MET A 577 -0.60 11.71 -16.88
CA MET A 577 -0.22 12.64 -17.96
C MET A 577 -1.41 13.02 -18.83
N ALA A 578 -2.23 12.05 -19.23
CA ALA A 578 -3.41 12.32 -20.05
C ALA A 578 -4.42 13.18 -19.27
N ALA A 579 -4.64 12.91 -17.99
CA ALA A 579 -5.54 13.71 -17.15
C ALA A 579 -5.09 15.17 -17.08
N ILE A 580 -3.79 15.44 -16.90
CA ILE A 580 -3.24 16.80 -16.78
C ILE A 580 -3.20 17.48 -18.14
N TYR A 581 -2.57 16.89 -19.16
CA TYR A 581 -2.21 17.59 -20.40
C TYR A 581 -3.24 17.43 -21.53
N ILE A 582 -4.06 16.37 -21.54
CA ILE A 582 -5.07 16.16 -22.56
C ILE A 582 -6.44 16.62 -22.06
N PHE A 583 -6.81 16.22 -20.82
CA PHE A 583 -8.13 16.54 -20.27
C PHE A 583 -8.13 17.84 -19.45
N GLY A 584 -6.97 18.47 -19.22
CA GLY A 584 -6.85 19.73 -18.50
C GLY A 584 -7.32 19.63 -17.04
N PHE A 585 -7.14 18.47 -16.40
CA PHE A 585 -7.57 18.28 -15.03
C PHE A 585 -6.76 19.18 -14.09
N GLN A 586 -7.47 20.08 -13.42
CA GLN A 586 -6.95 20.93 -12.36
C GLN A 586 -7.71 20.58 -11.09
N GLY A 587 -6.98 20.29 -10.01
CA GLY A 587 -7.54 20.10 -8.69
C GLY A 587 -7.36 21.34 -7.83
N PRO A 588 -7.79 21.31 -6.56
CA PRO A 588 -7.42 22.35 -5.61
C PRO A 588 -5.91 22.51 -5.55
N LEU A 589 -5.44 23.76 -5.45
CA LEU A 589 -4.03 24.15 -5.37
C LEU A 589 -3.21 23.88 -6.67
N ALA A 590 -3.85 23.77 -7.84
CA ALA A 590 -3.19 23.57 -9.13
C ALA A 590 -2.80 24.89 -9.82
#